data_dfb383d350125f5c3b9224c7c5bfdf3f
#
_entry.id   dfb383d350125f5c3b9224c7c5bfdf3f
#
_cell.length_a   1.000
_cell.length_b   1.000
_cell.length_c   1.000
_cell.angle_alpha   90.00
_cell.angle_beta   90.00
_cell.angle_gamma   90.00
#
_symmetry.space_group_name_H-M   'P 1'
#
loop_
_entity.id
_entity.type
_entity.pdbx_description
1 polymer ?
#
loop_
_entity_poly.entity_id
_entity_poly.type
_entity_poly.pdbx_seq_one_letter_code
_entity_poly.pdbx_strand_id
1 'polypeptide(L)'
;MKKSALFATLLAVNALFCACSNHSTDNFFYEEALKNAYCDNSFFEDKRAKVDKNDDVIYTGLNVGALARHCDELKLSNYFFDKAEEAYKYDVDLQGLATKGTKSVASAVLNESVLDYEGTLYERIMVNVYKGLNFMSLKDFANARVEFNRALMRQDKAKEYFAKQIESNRKEFDEAKQDANYEQNMGNNYNTISARYEHLLKDFATTKDFVNPYATYMASVFFFLDGDYKRAQDLFKEVAIINKNSAEFNKEFNIFENYAKSLNPQSLQKYVFIVYESGFGAGLDEFAITLPFTFDGNVVTSSLALPTLKKRTNSYEYVVANGSKVADFVDFDNIIATEFKANMGFRVGKALSSTIVKTTMNLAVAKNDPTGGYLSLATSLFNSATTKADLRFWSALPKYAKILALENTGSIVINSDNGTTLYKNEELPQDKNLLIIVKSHTPKSSVVWLIQR
;
A
#
# COMPACT_ATOMS: atom_id res chain seq x y z
N MET A 1 -17.52 -46.80 7.79
CA MET A 1 -16.64 -46.03 6.92
C MET A 1 -17.28 -44.86 6.18
N LYS A 2 -18.53 -44.93 5.67
CA LYS A 2 -19.18 -43.83 4.93
C LYS A 2 -19.51 -42.60 5.79
N LYS A 3 -19.84 -42.75 7.07
CA LYS A 3 -20.17 -41.61 7.97
C LYS A 3 -18.96 -40.82 8.44
N SER A 4 -17.80 -41.47 8.62
CA SER A 4 -16.57 -40.77 9.01
C SER A 4 -15.96 -39.95 7.85
N ALA A 5 -16.08 -40.40 6.59
CA ALA A 5 -15.69 -39.67 5.44
C ALA A 5 -16.55 -38.41 5.23
N LEU A 6 -17.88 -38.52 5.44
CA LEU A 6 -18.80 -37.39 5.34
C LEU A 6 -18.52 -36.32 6.42
N PHE A 7 -18.17 -36.74 7.63
CA PHE A 7 -17.81 -35.82 8.73
C PHE A 7 -16.46 -35.11 8.51
N ALA A 8 -15.48 -35.84 7.95
CA ALA A 8 -14.20 -35.27 7.58
C ALA A 8 -14.33 -34.26 6.42
N THR A 9 -15.21 -34.54 5.46
CA THR A 9 -15.50 -33.62 4.33
C THR A 9 -16.24 -32.36 4.83
N LEU A 10 -17.21 -32.52 5.78
CA LEU A 10 -17.90 -31.38 6.38
C LEU A 10 -16.97 -30.49 7.23
N LEU A 11 -16.02 -31.08 7.96
CA LEU A 11 -15.01 -30.35 8.72
C LEU A 11 -14.01 -29.62 7.80
N ALA A 12 -13.59 -30.27 6.71
CA ALA A 12 -12.71 -29.63 5.69
C ALA A 12 -13.41 -28.47 4.97
N VAL A 13 -14.70 -28.62 4.65
CA VAL A 13 -15.51 -27.55 4.05
C VAL A 13 -15.69 -26.37 5.02
N ASN A 14 -15.96 -26.63 6.32
CA ASN A 14 -16.05 -25.55 7.31
C ASN A 14 -14.70 -24.84 7.54
N ALA A 15 -13.58 -25.57 7.55
CA ALA A 15 -12.24 -24.96 7.64
C ALA A 15 -11.92 -24.10 6.41
N LEU A 16 -12.36 -24.48 5.21
CA LEU A 16 -12.21 -23.71 3.97
C LEU A 16 -13.07 -22.44 3.94
N PHE A 17 -14.29 -22.47 4.53
CA PHE A 17 -15.12 -21.27 4.66
C PHE A 17 -14.51 -20.22 5.58
N CYS A 18 -13.79 -20.60 6.61
CA CYS A 18 -13.05 -19.67 7.48
C CYS A 18 -11.82 -19.06 6.80
N ALA A 19 -11.24 -19.74 5.81
CA ALA A 19 -10.03 -19.29 5.10
C ALA A 19 -10.30 -18.37 3.90
N CYS A 20 -11.55 -18.20 3.48
CA CYS A 20 -11.92 -17.44 2.28
C CYS A 20 -12.47 -16.04 2.61
N SER A 21 -11.86 -15.33 3.55
CA SER A 21 -12.11 -13.92 3.80
C SER A 21 -11.51 -13.07 2.65
N ASN A 22 -12.22 -12.02 2.20
CA ASN A 22 -11.65 -11.03 1.31
C ASN A 22 -11.02 -9.84 2.06
N HIS A 23 -10.86 -9.97 3.37
CA HIS A 23 -10.29 -8.97 4.27
C HIS A 23 -11.03 -7.61 4.34
N SER A 24 -12.22 -7.50 3.77
CA SER A 24 -13.00 -6.24 3.84
C SER A 24 -13.33 -5.82 5.26
N THR A 25 -13.64 -6.77 6.14
CA THR A 25 -13.91 -6.54 7.57
C THR A 25 -12.66 -6.07 8.31
N ASP A 26 -11.50 -6.67 8.01
CA ASP A 26 -10.22 -6.27 8.61
C ASP A 26 -9.83 -4.85 8.17
N ASN A 27 -9.97 -4.54 6.87
CA ASN A 27 -9.74 -3.19 6.35
C ASN A 27 -10.63 -2.16 7.02
N PHE A 28 -11.93 -2.47 7.18
CA PHE A 28 -12.87 -1.61 7.88
C PHE A 28 -12.45 -1.40 9.34
N PHE A 29 -12.05 -2.47 10.04
CA PHE A 29 -11.56 -2.37 11.41
C PHE A 29 -10.34 -1.46 11.51
N TYR A 30 -9.32 -1.63 10.67
CA TYR A 30 -8.12 -0.80 10.70
C TYR A 30 -8.42 0.68 10.40
N GLU A 31 -9.31 0.93 9.45
CA GLU A 31 -9.74 2.29 9.14
C GLU A 31 -10.47 2.94 10.33
N GLU A 32 -11.42 2.23 10.96
CA GLU A 32 -12.13 2.72 12.15
C GLU A 32 -11.20 2.88 13.36
N ALA A 33 -10.24 1.99 13.55
CA ALA A 33 -9.24 2.09 14.60
C ALA A 33 -8.40 3.38 14.45
N LEU A 34 -7.99 3.73 13.24
CA LEU A 34 -7.26 4.97 12.95
C LEU A 34 -8.14 6.22 13.09
N LYS A 35 -9.42 6.16 12.68
CA LYS A 35 -10.39 7.26 12.85
C LYS A 35 -10.67 7.60 14.31
N ASN A 36 -10.65 6.59 15.17
CA ASN A 36 -11.02 6.72 16.58
C ASN A 36 -9.81 6.67 17.53
N ALA A 37 -8.57 6.65 17.00
CA ALA A 37 -7.34 6.52 17.78
C ALA A 37 -7.41 5.33 18.76
N TYR A 38 -7.73 4.15 18.25
CA TYR A 38 -7.88 2.94 19.06
C TYR A 38 -6.51 2.40 19.48
N CYS A 39 -6.10 2.75 20.70
CA CYS A 39 -4.80 2.45 21.28
C CYS A 39 -4.93 1.44 22.43
N ASP A 40 -5.27 0.19 22.10
CA ASP A 40 -5.49 -0.88 23.07
C ASP A 40 -4.30 -1.87 23.10
N ASN A 41 -3.68 -2.04 24.27
CA ASN A 41 -2.52 -2.91 24.43
C ASN A 41 -2.85 -4.38 24.21
N SER A 42 -4.05 -4.84 24.57
CA SER A 42 -4.46 -6.23 24.39
C SER A 42 -4.61 -6.56 22.91
N PHE A 43 -5.10 -5.62 22.12
CA PHE A 43 -5.14 -5.73 20.66
C PHE A 43 -3.74 -5.85 20.07
N PHE A 44 -2.80 -5.00 20.49
CA PHE A 44 -1.42 -5.05 20.00
C PHE A 44 -0.73 -6.37 20.33
N GLU A 45 -0.94 -6.91 21.54
CA GLU A 45 -0.37 -8.21 21.95
C GLU A 45 -0.99 -9.37 21.15
N ASP A 46 -2.29 -9.36 20.88
CA ASP A 46 -2.93 -10.36 20.01
C ASP A 46 -2.31 -10.34 18.60
N LYS A 47 -2.15 -9.15 18.00
CA LYS A 47 -1.55 -9.00 16.67
C LYS A 47 -0.06 -9.35 16.64
N ARG A 48 0.65 -9.11 17.74
CA ARG A 48 2.03 -9.55 17.91
C ARG A 48 2.14 -11.08 17.87
N ALA A 49 1.29 -11.77 18.62
CA ALA A 49 1.23 -13.22 18.60
C ALA A 49 0.90 -13.80 17.21
N LYS A 50 0.11 -13.07 16.41
CA LYS A 50 -0.23 -13.43 15.02
C LYS A 50 0.99 -13.32 14.11
N VAL A 51 1.69 -12.18 14.08
CA VAL A 51 2.86 -11.98 13.22
C VAL A 51 4.04 -12.87 13.63
N ASP A 52 4.19 -13.21 14.91
CA ASP A 52 5.22 -14.12 15.39
C ASP A 52 4.99 -15.58 14.96
N LYS A 53 3.75 -15.93 14.61
CA LYS A 53 3.39 -17.23 14.03
C LYS A 53 3.46 -17.26 12.50
N ASN A 54 3.94 -16.19 11.87
CA ASN A 54 3.96 -16.01 10.42
C ASN A 54 2.56 -16.07 9.76
N ASP A 55 1.52 -15.58 10.45
CA ASP A 55 0.17 -15.54 9.93
C ASP A 55 -0.13 -14.15 9.37
N ASP A 56 -0.26 -14.03 8.03
CA ASP A 56 -0.54 -12.80 7.27
C ASP A 56 0.34 -11.61 7.71
N VAL A 57 1.65 -11.88 7.81
CA VAL A 57 2.64 -11.01 8.49
C VAL A 57 2.74 -9.65 7.86
N ILE A 58 2.76 -9.56 6.51
CA ILE A 58 2.96 -8.30 5.80
C ILE A 58 1.74 -7.41 6.01
N TYR A 59 0.54 -7.92 5.74
CA TYR A 59 -0.69 -7.16 5.88
C TYR A 59 -0.94 -6.71 7.34
N THR A 60 -0.77 -7.63 8.28
CA THR A 60 -0.91 -7.34 9.72
C THR A 60 0.17 -6.35 10.17
N GLY A 61 1.43 -6.59 9.79
CA GLY A 61 2.56 -5.74 10.17
C GLY A 61 2.43 -4.30 9.68
N LEU A 62 2.00 -4.10 8.43
CA LEU A 62 1.76 -2.77 7.86
C LEU A 62 0.67 -2.00 8.61
N ASN A 63 -0.49 -2.62 8.80
CA ASN A 63 -1.66 -1.95 9.39
C ASN A 63 -1.51 -1.72 10.89
N VAL A 64 -1.03 -2.71 11.62
CA VAL A 64 -0.81 -2.58 13.07
C VAL A 64 0.39 -1.69 13.38
N GLY A 65 1.46 -1.76 12.58
CA GLY A 65 2.61 -0.86 12.70
C GLY A 65 2.22 0.61 12.53
N ALA A 66 1.33 0.91 11.59
CA ALA A 66 0.83 2.27 11.39
C ALA A 66 -0.11 2.72 12.51
N LEU A 67 -0.97 1.84 13.03
CA LEU A 67 -1.82 2.14 14.19
C LEU A 67 -0.97 2.40 15.45
N ALA A 68 0.04 1.57 15.70
CA ALA A 68 0.99 1.78 16.81
C ALA A 68 1.70 3.14 16.68
N ARG A 69 2.14 3.52 15.45
CA ARG A 69 2.69 4.86 15.21
C ARG A 69 1.68 5.95 15.53
N HIS A 70 0.42 5.80 15.13
CA HIS A 70 -0.64 6.77 15.41
C HIS A 70 -0.88 6.92 16.92
N CYS A 71 -0.67 5.85 17.68
CA CYS A 71 -0.75 5.83 19.14
C CYS A 71 0.53 6.31 19.86
N ASP A 72 1.50 6.83 19.12
CA ASP A 72 2.85 7.22 19.62
C ASP A 72 3.69 6.07 20.19
N GLU A 73 3.27 4.82 19.95
CA GLU A 73 3.98 3.60 20.31
C GLU A 73 5.06 3.26 19.26
N LEU A 74 6.05 4.16 19.11
CA LEU A 74 7.00 4.15 18.00
C LEU A 74 7.90 2.90 17.95
N LYS A 75 8.30 2.36 19.12
CA LYS A 75 9.09 1.11 19.20
C LYS A 75 8.26 -0.09 18.76
N LEU A 76 6.99 -0.13 19.17
CA LEU A 76 6.06 -1.17 18.76
C LEU A 76 5.73 -1.07 17.27
N SER A 77 5.56 0.15 16.76
CA SER A 77 5.42 0.41 15.33
C SER A 77 6.60 -0.16 14.53
N ASN A 78 7.84 0.11 14.95
CA ASN A 78 9.02 -0.44 14.29
C ASN A 78 9.06 -1.97 14.35
N TYR A 79 8.67 -2.57 15.48
CA TYR A 79 8.58 -4.04 15.60
C TYR A 79 7.67 -4.65 14.52
N PHE A 80 6.46 -4.11 14.33
CA PHE A 80 5.53 -4.60 13.32
C PHE A 80 6.03 -4.36 11.89
N PHE A 81 6.61 -3.20 11.63
CA PHE A 81 7.23 -2.89 10.34
C PHE A 81 8.45 -3.77 10.04
N ASP A 82 9.27 -4.12 11.06
CA ASP A 82 10.38 -5.06 10.93
C ASP A 82 9.89 -6.45 10.52
N LYS A 83 8.81 -6.94 11.13
CA LYS A 83 8.18 -8.22 10.75
C LYS A 83 7.70 -8.22 9.29
N ALA A 84 7.00 -7.15 8.87
CA ALA A 84 6.60 -7.00 7.48
C ALA A 84 7.81 -6.92 6.53
N GLU A 85 8.84 -6.14 6.89
CA GLU A 85 10.06 -6.00 6.09
C GLU A 85 10.85 -7.31 5.99
N GLU A 86 10.90 -8.10 7.06
CA GLU A 86 11.56 -9.40 7.07
C GLU A 86 10.85 -10.39 6.14
N ALA A 87 9.51 -10.43 6.18
CA ALA A 87 8.71 -11.23 5.25
C ALA A 87 8.92 -10.81 3.78
N TYR A 88 9.02 -9.50 3.49
CA TYR A 88 9.37 -9.04 2.14
C TYR A 88 10.70 -9.59 1.63
N LYS A 89 11.72 -9.70 2.48
CA LYS A 89 13.04 -10.22 2.09
C LYS A 89 12.97 -11.71 1.72
N TYR A 90 12.27 -12.51 2.51
CA TYR A 90 12.20 -13.95 2.31
C TYR A 90 11.25 -14.34 1.18
N ASP A 91 10.10 -13.70 1.09
CA ASP A 91 9.02 -14.15 0.20
C ASP A 91 9.08 -13.49 -1.18
N VAL A 92 9.71 -12.32 -1.31
CA VAL A 92 9.65 -11.51 -2.52
C VAL A 92 11.02 -11.16 -3.09
N ASP A 93 11.95 -10.67 -2.28
CA ASP A 93 13.25 -10.18 -2.74
C ASP A 93 14.23 -11.31 -3.09
N LEU A 94 14.10 -12.48 -2.44
CA LEU A 94 14.96 -13.66 -2.61
C LEU A 94 14.37 -14.75 -3.48
N GLN A 95 13.04 -14.77 -3.70
CA GLN A 95 12.44 -15.71 -4.65
C GLN A 95 12.74 -15.26 -6.08
N GLY A 96 13.81 -15.80 -6.62
CA GLY A 96 14.11 -15.64 -8.05
C GLY A 96 12.96 -16.19 -8.91
N LEU A 97 12.83 -15.66 -10.12
CA LEU A 97 11.81 -16.03 -11.13
C LEU A 97 11.64 -17.54 -11.35
N ALA A 98 12.62 -18.37 -10.97
CA ALA A 98 12.60 -19.83 -11.15
C ALA A 98 11.61 -20.57 -10.22
N THR A 99 11.24 -20.01 -9.06
CA THR A 99 10.28 -20.63 -8.12
C THR A 99 8.82 -20.27 -8.42
N LYS A 100 8.56 -19.28 -9.26
CA LYS A 100 7.19 -18.89 -9.64
C LYS A 100 6.50 -19.91 -10.56
N GLY A 101 7.26 -20.65 -11.37
CA GLY A 101 6.70 -21.62 -12.32
C GLY A 101 5.97 -22.82 -11.69
N THR A 102 6.41 -23.32 -10.53
CA THR A 102 5.75 -24.43 -9.83
C THR A 102 4.57 -23.99 -8.95
N LYS A 103 4.53 -22.73 -8.53
CA LYS A 103 3.37 -22.15 -7.83
C LYS A 103 2.21 -21.82 -8.79
N SER A 104 2.44 -21.75 -10.11
CA SER A 104 1.45 -21.27 -11.08
C SER A 104 0.21 -22.15 -11.21
N VAL A 105 0.35 -23.49 -11.18
CA VAL A 105 -0.79 -24.42 -11.31
C VAL A 105 -1.63 -24.43 -10.01
N ALA A 106 -0.98 -24.45 -8.84
CA ALA A 106 -1.69 -24.36 -7.56
C ALA A 106 -2.36 -22.99 -7.39
N SER A 107 -1.73 -21.91 -7.82
CA SER A 107 -2.28 -20.55 -7.75
C SER A 107 -3.42 -20.30 -8.75
N ALA A 108 -3.48 -21.05 -9.86
CA ALA A 108 -4.60 -20.98 -10.80
C ALA A 108 -5.90 -21.55 -10.21
N VAL A 109 -5.80 -22.47 -9.23
CA VAL A 109 -6.96 -23.07 -8.56
C VAL A 109 -7.31 -22.33 -7.27
N LEU A 110 -6.31 -21.73 -6.60
CA LEU A 110 -6.51 -20.99 -5.37
C LEU A 110 -6.77 -19.51 -5.66
N ASN A 111 -7.62 -18.91 -4.84
CA ASN A 111 -7.85 -17.47 -4.88
C ASN A 111 -6.63 -16.70 -4.35
N GLU A 112 -6.41 -15.47 -4.83
CA GLU A 112 -5.35 -14.58 -4.33
C GLU A 112 -5.46 -14.32 -2.83
N SER A 113 -6.68 -14.23 -2.29
CA SER A 113 -6.92 -14.01 -0.85
C SER A 113 -6.46 -15.17 0.04
N VAL A 114 -6.17 -16.35 -0.52
CA VAL A 114 -5.65 -17.52 0.20
C VAL A 114 -4.12 -17.58 0.15
N LEU A 115 -3.50 -16.83 -0.78
CA LEU A 115 -2.06 -16.72 -0.88
C LEU A 115 -1.54 -15.67 0.10
N ASP A 116 -0.27 -15.77 0.48
CA ASP A 116 0.38 -14.76 1.29
C ASP A 116 0.34 -13.38 0.60
N TYR A 117 0.03 -12.34 1.37
CA TYR A 117 0.04 -10.97 0.87
C TYR A 117 1.47 -10.53 0.59
N GLU A 118 1.77 -10.18 -0.64
CA GLU A 118 3.10 -9.73 -1.04
C GLU A 118 3.34 -8.23 -0.82
N GLY A 119 2.28 -7.44 -0.61
CA GLY A 119 2.35 -5.98 -0.57
C GLY A 119 2.67 -5.36 -1.93
N THR A 120 2.45 -4.07 -2.04
CA THR A 120 2.75 -3.27 -3.23
C THR A 120 4.13 -2.64 -3.15
N LEU A 121 4.68 -2.18 -4.27
CA LEU A 121 6.01 -1.54 -4.29
C LEU A 121 6.01 -0.24 -3.49
N TYR A 122 4.97 0.58 -3.62
CA TYR A 122 4.85 1.83 -2.86
C TYR A 122 4.75 1.58 -1.35
N GLU A 123 4.06 0.52 -0.91
CA GLU A 123 3.99 0.15 0.51
C GLU A 123 5.35 -0.23 1.06
N ARG A 124 6.14 -1.00 0.31
CA ARG A 124 7.50 -1.41 0.70
C ARG A 124 8.44 -0.21 0.86
N ILE A 125 8.31 0.82 0.00
CA ILE A 125 9.06 2.07 0.14
C ILE A 125 8.62 2.81 1.40
N MET A 126 7.29 2.96 1.60
CA MET A 126 6.73 3.72 2.71
C MET A 126 7.02 3.11 4.09
N VAL A 127 7.17 1.78 4.19
CA VAL A 127 7.62 1.12 5.44
C VAL A 127 8.92 1.73 5.93
N ASN A 128 9.93 1.83 5.06
CA ASN A 128 11.22 2.39 5.45
C ASN A 128 11.14 3.89 5.75
N VAL A 129 10.28 4.64 5.04
CA VAL A 129 10.05 6.05 5.37
C VAL A 129 9.47 6.18 6.78
N TYR A 130 8.43 5.44 7.13
CA TYR A 130 7.83 5.54 8.46
C TYR A 130 8.72 4.99 9.58
N LYS A 131 9.49 3.93 9.32
CA LYS A 131 10.54 3.48 10.26
C LYS A 131 11.60 4.57 10.47
N GLY A 132 12.06 5.19 9.39
CA GLY A 132 13.01 6.31 9.47
C GLY A 132 12.47 7.46 10.33
N LEU A 133 11.21 7.85 10.12
CA LEU A 133 10.54 8.88 10.93
C LEU A 133 10.35 8.46 12.40
N ASN A 134 10.05 7.19 12.66
CA ASN A 134 9.98 6.67 14.03
C ASN A 134 11.34 6.79 14.72
N PHE A 135 12.42 6.37 14.05
CA PHE A 135 13.77 6.48 14.60
C PHE A 135 14.19 7.94 14.84
N MET A 136 13.84 8.86 13.92
CA MET A 136 14.07 10.29 14.14
C MET A 136 13.35 10.81 15.40
N SER A 137 12.07 10.44 15.58
CA SER A 137 11.28 10.80 16.77
C SER A 137 11.87 10.21 18.06
N LEU A 138 12.46 9.01 17.98
CA LEU A 138 13.18 8.35 19.06
C LEU A 138 14.62 8.89 19.26
N LYS A 139 15.03 9.90 18.48
CA LYS A 139 16.39 10.50 18.44
C LYS A 139 17.49 9.50 18.02
N ASP A 140 17.14 8.43 17.35
CA ASP A 140 18.06 7.43 16.80
C ASP A 140 18.34 7.73 15.32
N PHE A 141 19.13 8.76 15.07
CA PHE A 141 19.44 9.22 13.70
C PHE A 141 20.32 8.22 12.93
N ALA A 142 21.05 7.34 13.62
CA ALA A 142 21.85 6.31 12.97
C ALA A 142 20.96 5.27 12.27
N ASN A 143 19.95 4.75 12.98
CA ASN A 143 18.99 3.83 12.39
C ASN A 143 18.04 4.53 11.40
N ALA A 144 17.66 5.80 11.65
CA ALA A 144 16.93 6.59 10.68
C ALA A 144 17.66 6.68 9.34
N ARG A 145 18.98 6.93 9.34
CA ARG A 145 19.84 6.96 8.13
C ARG A 145 19.80 5.64 7.37
N VAL A 146 19.81 4.52 8.06
CA VAL A 146 19.70 3.19 7.44
C VAL A 146 18.36 3.05 6.71
N GLU A 147 17.26 3.45 7.37
CA GLU A 147 15.92 3.30 6.81
C GLU A 147 15.67 4.21 5.61
N PHE A 148 16.11 5.48 5.65
CA PHE A 148 15.99 6.36 4.48
C PHE A 148 16.86 5.89 3.30
N ASN A 149 18.06 5.34 3.55
CA ASN A 149 18.85 4.71 2.51
C ASN A 149 18.14 3.50 1.89
N ARG A 150 17.48 2.68 2.70
CA ARG A 150 16.69 1.54 2.23
C ARG A 150 15.48 1.99 1.40
N ALA A 151 14.79 3.06 1.83
CA ALA A 151 13.67 3.62 1.08
C ALA A 151 14.10 4.06 -0.33
N LEU A 152 15.20 4.80 -0.44
CA LEU A 152 15.76 5.24 -1.72
C LEU A 152 16.20 4.05 -2.59
N MET A 153 16.93 3.08 -2.01
CA MET A 153 17.36 1.88 -2.73
C MET A 153 16.15 1.06 -3.24
N ARG A 154 15.09 0.95 -2.44
CA ARG A 154 13.86 0.26 -2.86
C ARG A 154 13.16 1.01 -3.97
N GLN A 155 13.15 2.33 -3.93
CA GLN A 155 12.58 3.15 -5.00
C GLN A 155 13.31 2.94 -6.34
N ASP A 156 14.65 2.90 -6.32
CA ASP A 156 15.43 2.63 -7.52
C ASP A 156 15.17 1.21 -8.06
N LYS A 157 15.15 0.23 -7.18
CA LYS A 157 14.81 -1.16 -7.55
C LYS A 157 13.36 -1.31 -8.01
N ALA A 158 12.42 -0.55 -7.44
CA ALA A 158 11.01 -0.61 -7.83
C ALA A 158 10.82 -0.19 -9.29
N LYS A 159 11.53 0.83 -9.77
CA LYS A 159 11.50 1.26 -11.18
C LYS A 159 11.91 0.11 -12.11
N GLU A 160 13.00 -0.58 -11.78
CA GLU A 160 13.52 -1.71 -12.56
C GLU A 160 12.61 -2.95 -12.47
N TYR A 161 12.15 -3.28 -11.27
CA TYR A 161 11.26 -4.41 -11.01
C TYR A 161 9.92 -4.24 -11.73
N PHE A 162 9.37 -3.03 -11.69
CA PHE A 162 8.10 -2.71 -12.33
C PHE A 162 8.15 -2.88 -13.85
N ALA A 163 9.23 -2.43 -14.50
CA ALA A 163 9.43 -2.66 -15.93
C ALA A 163 9.51 -4.15 -16.27
N LYS A 164 10.27 -4.92 -15.48
CA LYS A 164 10.38 -6.40 -15.64
C LYS A 164 9.06 -7.11 -15.38
N GLN A 165 8.29 -6.68 -14.40
CA GLN A 165 6.99 -7.28 -14.07
C GLN A 165 5.98 -7.06 -15.21
N ILE A 166 5.92 -5.87 -15.78
CA ILE A 166 5.06 -5.59 -16.95
C ILE A 166 5.46 -6.51 -18.13
N GLU A 167 6.75 -6.67 -18.39
CA GLU A 167 7.24 -7.52 -19.48
C GLU A 167 6.92 -9.00 -19.21
N SER A 168 7.14 -9.51 -18.00
CA SER A 168 6.81 -10.88 -17.59
C SER A 168 5.33 -11.15 -17.73
N ASN A 169 4.48 -10.26 -17.22
CA ASN A 169 3.03 -10.37 -17.31
C ASN A 169 2.55 -10.40 -18.77
N ARG A 170 3.19 -9.61 -19.63
CA ARG A 170 2.89 -9.62 -21.07
C ARG A 170 3.26 -10.95 -21.74
N LYS A 171 4.42 -11.52 -21.41
CA LYS A 171 4.83 -12.83 -21.93
C LYS A 171 3.89 -13.96 -21.50
N GLU A 172 3.55 -14.02 -20.19
CA GLU A 172 2.60 -15.03 -19.70
C GLU A 172 1.23 -14.91 -20.38
N PHE A 173 0.77 -13.66 -20.64
CA PHE A 173 -0.47 -13.42 -21.36
C PHE A 173 -0.39 -13.85 -22.83
N ASP A 174 0.73 -13.59 -23.52
CA ASP A 174 0.93 -13.97 -24.91
C ASP A 174 1.12 -15.49 -25.09
N GLU A 175 1.73 -16.17 -24.11
CA GLU A 175 1.84 -17.64 -24.07
C GLU A 175 0.47 -18.30 -23.86
N ALA A 176 -0.34 -17.74 -22.96
CA ALA A 176 -1.69 -18.24 -22.69
C ALA A 176 -2.63 -18.11 -23.90
N LYS A 177 -2.42 -17.14 -24.79
CA LYS A 177 -3.17 -16.99 -26.05
C LYS A 177 -2.98 -18.13 -27.05
N GLN A 178 -1.97 -18.99 -26.87
CA GLN A 178 -1.71 -20.11 -27.78
C GLN A 178 -2.66 -21.31 -27.57
N ASP A 179 -3.44 -21.35 -26.49
CA ASP A 179 -4.47 -22.35 -26.26
C ASP A 179 -5.78 -21.94 -26.96
N ALA A 180 -6.30 -22.77 -27.87
CA ALA A 180 -7.50 -22.48 -28.65
C ALA A 180 -8.76 -22.24 -27.77
N ASN A 181 -8.90 -22.95 -26.66
CA ASN A 181 -10.00 -22.73 -25.68
C ASN A 181 -9.81 -21.42 -24.92
N TYR A 182 -8.57 -21.02 -24.71
CA TYR A 182 -8.22 -19.76 -24.07
C TYR A 182 -8.60 -18.57 -24.96
N GLU A 183 -8.24 -18.61 -26.25
CA GLU A 183 -8.52 -17.52 -27.18
C GLU A 183 -10.02 -17.26 -27.33
N GLN A 184 -10.83 -18.33 -27.44
CA GLN A 184 -12.30 -18.25 -27.56
C GLN A 184 -12.96 -17.65 -26.31
N ASN A 185 -12.44 -17.94 -25.11
CA ASN A 185 -13.02 -17.51 -23.84
C ASN A 185 -12.41 -16.21 -23.27
N MET A 186 -11.19 -15.86 -23.69
CA MET A 186 -10.46 -14.72 -23.13
C MET A 186 -10.74 -13.42 -23.84
N GLY A 187 -10.73 -13.35 -25.17
CA GLY A 187 -10.71 -12.11 -25.93
C GLY A 187 -11.89 -11.18 -25.59
N ASN A 188 -13.12 -11.67 -25.78
CA ASN A 188 -14.33 -10.87 -25.50
C ASN A 188 -14.51 -10.58 -24.02
N ASN A 189 -14.22 -11.56 -23.15
CA ASN A 189 -14.34 -11.41 -21.70
C ASN A 189 -13.30 -10.44 -21.15
N TYR A 190 -12.05 -10.49 -21.64
CA TYR A 190 -11.01 -9.53 -21.29
C TYR A 190 -11.41 -8.10 -21.66
N ASN A 191 -11.90 -7.88 -22.87
CA ASN A 191 -12.35 -6.57 -23.33
C ASN A 191 -13.53 -6.04 -22.49
N THR A 192 -14.48 -6.90 -22.13
CA THR A 192 -15.61 -6.55 -21.27
C THR A 192 -15.15 -6.11 -19.87
N ILE A 193 -14.22 -6.83 -19.27
CA ILE A 193 -13.66 -6.48 -17.95
C ILE A 193 -12.85 -5.19 -18.07
N SER A 194 -12.01 -5.06 -19.10
CA SER A 194 -11.18 -3.86 -19.32
C SER A 194 -12.02 -2.60 -19.47
N ALA A 195 -13.09 -2.65 -20.25
CA ALA A 195 -14.04 -1.54 -20.38
C ALA A 195 -14.70 -1.19 -19.03
N ARG A 196 -15.00 -2.20 -18.20
CA ARG A 196 -15.53 -1.97 -16.84
C ARG A 196 -14.50 -1.27 -15.95
N TYR A 197 -13.24 -1.67 -16.01
CA TYR A 197 -12.17 -1.00 -15.28
C TYR A 197 -11.93 0.44 -15.73
N GLU A 198 -11.96 0.73 -17.02
CA GLU A 198 -11.85 2.10 -17.53
C GLU A 198 -12.89 3.01 -16.88
N HIS A 199 -14.15 2.52 -16.78
CA HIS A 199 -15.21 3.27 -16.12
C HIS A 199 -14.99 3.43 -14.61
N LEU A 200 -14.61 2.35 -13.90
CA LEU A 200 -14.40 2.36 -12.45
C LEU A 200 -13.20 3.22 -12.03
N LEU A 201 -12.17 3.27 -12.87
CA LEU A 201 -10.90 3.95 -12.57
C LEU A 201 -10.77 5.33 -13.24
N LYS A 202 -11.83 5.86 -13.87
CA LYS A 202 -11.80 7.14 -14.60
C LYS A 202 -11.38 8.33 -13.74
N ASP A 203 -11.73 8.30 -12.45
CA ASP A 203 -11.46 9.39 -11.50
C ASP A 203 -10.11 9.24 -10.76
N PHE A 204 -9.29 8.26 -11.17
CA PHE A 204 -7.96 8.04 -10.65
C PHE A 204 -6.91 8.39 -11.71
N ALA A 205 -6.18 9.47 -11.48
CA ALA A 205 -5.05 9.84 -12.31
C ALA A 205 -3.85 8.92 -12.04
N THR A 206 -2.88 8.90 -12.96
CA THR A 206 -1.62 8.16 -12.82
C THR A 206 -0.44 9.11 -12.94
N THR A 207 0.68 8.75 -12.32
CA THR A 207 1.97 9.40 -12.54
C THR A 207 2.64 8.84 -13.81
N LYS A 208 3.50 9.63 -14.43
CA LYS A 208 4.24 9.20 -15.63
C LYS A 208 5.19 8.04 -15.35
N ASP A 209 5.85 8.11 -14.19
CA ASP A 209 6.87 7.18 -13.76
C ASP A 209 6.51 6.64 -12.38
N PHE A 210 6.95 5.40 -12.08
CA PHE A 210 6.81 4.84 -10.75
C PHE A 210 7.85 5.50 -9.82
N VAL A 211 7.49 6.67 -9.31
CA VAL A 211 8.31 7.44 -8.35
C VAL A 211 7.44 7.79 -7.17
N ASN A 212 7.99 7.64 -5.97
CA ASN A 212 7.37 8.17 -4.76
C ASN A 212 8.10 9.46 -4.32
N PRO A 213 7.65 10.65 -4.79
CA PRO A 213 8.33 11.91 -4.47
C PRO A 213 8.34 12.20 -2.97
N TYR A 214 7.35 11.70 -2.23
CA TYR A 214 7.28 11.82 -0.78
C TYR A 214 8.49 11.15 -0.10
N ALA A 215 8.84 9.94 -0.51
CA ALA A 215 9.99 9.22 0.05
C ALA A 215 11.31 9.98 -0.19
N THR A 216 11.50 10.51 -1.41
CA THR A 216 12.69 11.31 -1.75
C THR A 216 12.73 12.60 -0.94
N TYR A 217 11.61 13.30 -0.79
CA TYR A 217 11.50 14.51 0.02
C TYR A 217 11.83 14.23 1.49
N MET A 218 11.22 13.22 2.10
CA MET A 218 11.47 12.88 3.50
C MET A 218 12.93 12.48 3.75
N ALA A 219 13.53 11.75 2.80
CA ALA A 219 14.96 11.46 2.85
C ALA A 219 15.81 12.74 2.76
N SER A 220 15.45 13.69 1.88
CA SER A 220 16.18 14.95 1.76
C SER A 220 16.11 15.79 3.04
N VAL A 221 14.93 15.89 3.67
CA VAL A 221 14.76 16.59 4.96
C VAL A 221 15.54 15.86 6.07
N PHE A 222 15.51 14.51 6.09
CA PHE A 222 16.33 13.76 7.03
C PHE A 222 17.81 14.08 6.89
N PHE A 223 18.40 14.00 5.68
CA PHE A 223 19.82 14.29 5.47
C PHE A 223 20.16 15.75 5.76
N PHE A 224 19.25 16.67 5.53
CA PHE A 224 19.40 18.06 5.91
C PHE A 224 19.52 18.22 7.43
N LEU A 225 18.63 17.62 8.21
CA LEU A 225 18.66 17.62 9.66
C LEU A 225 19.89 16.87 10.19
N ASP A 226 20.31 15.82 9.51
CA ASP A 226 21.50 15.01 9.85
C ASP A 226 22.83 15.69 9.50
N GLY A 227 22.80 16.88 8.85
CA GLY A 227 23.97 17.68 8.50
C GLY A 227 24.65 17.27 7.19
N ASP A 228 24.11 16.33 6.45
CA ASP A 228 24.58 15.92 5.12
C ASP A 228 23.91 16.78 4.05
N TYR A 229 24.22 18.09 4.08
CA TYR A 229 23.53 19.10 3.27
C TYR A 229 23.71 18.90 1.77
N LYS A 230 24.86 18.36 1.34
CA LYS A 230 25.11 18.11 -0.08
C LYS A 230 24.16 17.01 -0.61
N ARG A 231 24.06 15.92 0.11
CA ARG A 231 23.15 14.85 -0.25
C ARG A 231 21.69 15.27 -0.15
N ALA A 232 21.35 16.04 0.88
CA ALA A 232 20.02 16.62 1.03
C ALA A 232 19.62 17.46 -0.19
N GLN A 233 20.50 18.34 -0.65
CA GLN A 233 20.30 19.16 -1.84
C GLN A 233 20.12 18.31 -3.11
N ASP A 234 20.98 17.31 -3.32
CA ASP A 234 20.92 16.45 -4.51
C ASP A 234 19.58 15.70 -4.59
N LEU A 235 19.09 15.14 -3.47
CA LEU A 235 17.77 14.51 -3.39
C LEU A 235 16.63 15.51 -3.57
N PHE A 236 16.71 16.68 -2.91
CA PHE A 236 15.67 17.70 -3.04
C PHE A 236 15.54 18.23 -4.46
N LYS A 237 16.65 18.31 -5.21
CA LYS A 237 16.65 18.72 -6.60
C LYS A 237 15.76 17.85 -7.49
N GLU A 238 15.72 16.52 -7.24
CA GLU A 238 14.82 15.61 -7.97
C GLU A 238 13.35 15.97 -7.72
N VAL A 239 13.00 16.27 -6.47
CA VAL A 239 11.63 16.66 -6.08
C VAL A 239 11.28 18.04 -6.64
N ALA A 240 12.20 18.99 -6.59
CA ALA A 240 11.99 20.36 -7.08
C ALA A 240 11.75 20.41 -8.60
N ILE A 241 12.43 19.57 -9.39
CA ILE A 241 12.23 19.48 -10.84
C ILE A 241 10.78 19.07 -11.17
N ILE A 242 10.20 18.14 -10.42
CA ILE A 242 8.81 17.69 -10.62
C ILE A 242 7.83 18.82 -10.25
N ASN A 243 8.17 19.63 -9.25
CA ASN A 243 7.33 20.68 -8.68
C ASN A 243 7.79 22.11 -9.02
N LYS A 244 8.49 22.31 -10.13
CA LYS A 244 9.14 23.56 -10.53
C LYS A 244 8.26 24.82 -10.55
N ASN A 245 6.95 24.67 -10.68
CA ASN A 245 5.99 25.78 -10.69
C ASN A 245 5.51 26.19 -9.30
N SER A 246 5.91 25.48 -8.25
CA SER A 246 5.53 25.80 -6.88
C SER A 246 6.53 26.77 -6.24
N ALA A 247 6.02 27.89 -5.72
CA ALA A 247 6.84 28.87 -5.00
C ALA A 247 7.49 28.25 -3.74
N GLU A 248 6.78 27.34 -3.06
CA GLU A 248 7.30 26.68 -1.86
C GLU A 248 8.50 25.79 -2.18
N PHE A 249 8.43 24.98 -3.24
CA PHE A 249 9.57 24.15 -3.65
C PHE A 249 10.78 24.97 -4.09
N ASN A 250 10.56 26.09 -4.75
CA ASN A 250 11.65 26.99 -5.11
C ASN A 250 12.29 27.62 -3.87
N LYS A 251 11.49 28.02 -2.87
CA LYS A 251 11.99 28.53 -1.60
C LYS A 251 12.81 27.47 -0.85
N GLU A 252 12.25 26.27 -0.69
CA GLU A 252 12.96 25.18 0.00
C GLU A 252 14.23 24.78 -0.75
N PHE A 253 14.21 24.73 -2.08
CA PHE A 253 15.41 24.45 -2.86
C PHE A 253 16.54 25.46 -2.56
N ASN A 254 16.22 26.75 -2.47
CA ASN A 254 17.20 27.78 -2.10
C ASN A 254 17.73 27.56 -0.67
N ILE A 255 16.88 27.12 0.28
CA ILE A 255 17.32 26.79 1.63
C ILE A 255 18.35 25.66 1.58
N PHE A 256 18.02 24.55 0.92
CA PHE A 256 18.92 23.40 0.79
C PHE A 256 20.22 23.75 0.08
N GLU A 257 20.15 24.53 -0.99
CA GLU A 257 21.31 24.99 -1.76
C GLU A 257 22.23 25.89 -0.92
N ASN A 258 21.68 26.84 -0.18
CA ASN A 258 22.43 27.75 0.69
C ASN A 258 23.20 26.98 1.77
N TYR A 259 22.54 25.98 2.40
CA TYR A 259 23.22 25.14 3.39
C TYR A 259 24.32 24.27 2.77
N ALA A 260 24.08 23.70 1.59
CA ALA A 260 25.06 22.85 0.90
C ALA A 260 26.30 23.63 0.39
N LYS A 261 26.15 24.93 0.10
CA LYS A 261 27.25 25.82 -0.36
C LYS A 261 27.95 26.51 0.80
N SER A 262 27.40 26.56 1.98
CA SER A 262 27.94 27.29 3.14
C SER A 262 29.15 26.61 3.74
N LEU A 263 30.19 27.39 4.01
CA LEU A 263 31.36 26.96 4.79
C LEU A 263 31.08 26.91 6.29
N ASN A 264 30.01 27.62 6.75
CA ASN A 264 29.56 27.61 8.15
C ASN A 264 28.04 27.46 8.23
N PRO A 265 27.48 26.27 7.99
CA PRO A 265 26.04 26.04 8.01
C PRO A 265 25.39 26.34 9.36
N GLN A 266 26.16 26.27 10.44
CA GLN A 266 25.65 26.51 11.79
C GLN A 266 25.24 27.98 12.02
N SER A 267 25.86 28.91 11.30
CA SER A 267 25.53 30.36 11.39
C SER A 267 24.31 30.76 10.54
N LEU A 268 23.80 29.87 9.68
CA LEU A 268 22.65 30.17 8.84
C LEU A 268 21.35 30.21 9.62
N GLN A 269 20.37 30.96 9.08
CA GLN A 269 19.00 30.97 9.56
C GLN A 269 18.47 29.55 9.72
N LYS A 270 17.81 29.26 10.85
CA LYS A 270 17.19 27.96 11.11
C LYS A 270 15.75 27.92 10.61
N TYR A 271 15.30 26.73 10.24
CA TYR A 271 13.98 26.53 9.64
C TYR A 271 13.18 25.44 10.36
N VAL A 272 11.87 25.58 10.30
CA VAL A 272 10.90 24.56 10.67
C VAL A 272 10.28 24.03 9.38
N PHE A 273 10.57 22.79 9.05
CA PHE A 273 9.92 22.06 7.96
C PHE A 273 8.62 21.46 8.50
N ILE A 274 7.53 21.67 7.80
CA ILE A 274 6.21 21.17 8.17
C ILE A 274 5.72 20.25 7.09
N VAL A 275 5.35 19.03 7.45
CA VAL A 275 4.75 18.04 6.57
C VAL A 275 3.36 17.72 7.10
N TYR A 276 2.36 17.94 6.28
CA TYR A 276 0.98 17.61 6.59
C TYR A 276 0.52 16.40 5.77
N GLU A 277 0.24 15.29 6.43
CA GLU A 277 -0.37 14.08 5.87
C GLU A 277 -1.87 14.09 6.15
N SER A 278 -2.69 14.14 5.10
CA SER A 278 -4.16 14.29 5.19
C SER A 278 -4.91 13.08 4.68
N GLY A 279 -5.92 12.66 5.42
CA GLY A 279 -6.93 11.68 5.01
C GLY A 279 -6.40 10.27 4.83
N PHE A 280 -7.15 9.48 4.07
CA PHE A 280 -6.82 8.11 3.70
C PHE A 280 -6.64 8.02 2.17
N GLY A 281 -5.51 7.49 1.71
CA GLY A 281 -5.28 7.15 0.31
C GLY A 281 -6.27 6.09 -0.18
N ALA A 282 -6.36 5.89 -1.49
CA ALA A 282 -7.28 4.94 -2.09
C ALA A 282 -7.18 3.55 -1.45
N GLY A 283 -8.31 2.96 -1.15
CA GLY A 283 -8.43 1.58 -0.69
C GLY A 283 -8.86 0.65 -1.82
N LEU A 284 -9.04 -0.62 -1.49
CA LEU A 284 -9.59 -1.62 -2.41
C LEU A 284 -11.05 -1.90 -2.07
N ASP A 285 -11.83 -2.15 -3.12
CA ASP A 285 -13.18 -2.65 -3.08
C ASP A 285 -13.32 -3.79 -4.09
N GLU A 286 -14.40 -4.55 -4.03
CA GLU A 286 -14.65 -5.67 -4.93
C GLU A 286 -15.77 -5.33 -5.92
N PHE A 287 -15.59 -5.71 -7.18
CA PHE A 287 -16.70 -5.83 -8.09
C PHE A 287 -16.78 -7.24 -8.67
N ALA A 288 -17.99 -7.76 -8.74
CA ALA A 288 -18.28 -9.03 -9.37
C ALA A 288 -18.83 -8.83 -10.78
N ILE A 289 -18.44 -9.73 -11.69
CA ILE A 289 -18.92 -9.77 -13.04
C ILE A 289 -19.21 -11.20 -13.46
N THR A 290 -20.37 -11.44 -14.10
CA THR A 290 -20.74 -12.73 -14.64
C THR A 290 -20.52 -12.72 -16.16
N LEU A 291 -19.75 -13.67 -16.64
CA LEU A 291 -19.32 -13.76 -18.04
C LEU A 291 -19.68 -15.10 -18.65
N PRO A 292 -19.96 -15.15 -19.98
CA PRO A 292 -20.16 -16.38 -20.71
C PRO A 292 -18.81 -17.05 -21.06
N PHE A 293 -18.75 -18.36 -20.91
CA PHE A 293 -17.64 -19.22 -21.31
C PHE A 293 -18.16 -20.36 -22.19
N THR A 294 -17.44 -20.71 -23.24
CA THR A 294 -17.81 -21.78 -24.16
C THR A 294 -16.92 -23.01 -23.95
N PHE A 295 -17.54 -24.16 -23.65
CA PHE A 295 -16.85 -25.44 -23.49
C PHE A 295 -17.61 -26.52 -24.28
N ASP A 296 -16.91 -27.24 -25.16
CA ASP A 296 -17.50 -28.27 -26.01
C ASP A 296 -18.77 -27.81 -26.74
N GLY A 297 -18.79 -26.54 -27.24
CA GLY A 297 -19.93 -25.96 -27.95
C GLY A 297 -21.09 -25.51 -27.06
N ASN A 298 -21.01 -25.69 -25.74
CA ASN A 298 -22.02 -25.22 -24.77
C ASN A 298 -21.56 -23.94 -24.10
N VAL A 299 -22.49 -22.99 -23.95
CA VAL A 299 -22.24 -21.73 -23.20
C VAL A 299 -22.61 -21.92 -21.74
N VAL A 300 -21.66 -21.64 -20.87
CA VAL A 300 -21.82 -21.68 -19.40
C VAL A 300 -21.49 -20.30 -18.86
N THR A 301 -22.29 -19.76 -17.96
CA THR A 301 -21.96 -18.51 -17.27
C THR A 301 -21.19 -18.78 -15.98
N SER A 302 -20.15 -18.01 -15.73
CA SER A 302 -19.40 -18.04 -14.47
C SER A 302 -19.15 -16.63 -13.94
N SER A 303 -19.18 -16.48 -12.63
CA SER A 303 -18.88 -15.21 -11.97
C SER A 303 -17.45 -15.19 -11.50
N LEU A 304 -16.83 -14.01 -11.61
CA LEU A 304 -15.52 -13.73 -11.03
C LEU A 304 -15.58 -12.41 -10.26
N ALA A 305 -14.78 -12.30 -9.23
CA ALA A 305 -14.63 -11.09 -8.42
C ALA A 305 -13.23 -10.51 -8.62
N LEU A 306 -13.16 -9.20 -8.77
CA LEU A 306 -11.94 -8.47 -9.05
C LEU A 306 -11.83 -7.25 -8.12
N PRO A 307 -10.61 -6.91 -7.63
CA PRO A 307 -10.42 -5.70 -6.85
C PRO A 307 -10.56 -4.46 -7.73
N THR A 308 -11.05 -3.37 -7.16
CA THR A 308 -11.04 -2.03 -7.76
C THR A 308 -10.59 -1.00 -6.74
N LEU A 309 -10.19 0.18 -7.21
CA LEU A 309 -9.84 1.28 -6.32
C LEU A 309 -11.10 1.99 -5.83
N LYS A 310 -11.07 2.36 -4.54
CA LYS A 310 -12.12 3.14 -3.87
C LYS A 310 -11.52 4.37 -3.23
N LYS A 311 -12.07 5.55 -3.54
CA LYS A 311 -11.74 6.78 -2.83
C LYS A 311 -12.23 6.69 -1.39
N ARG A 312 -11.41 7.19 -0.45
CA ARG A 312 -11.73 7.19 0.97
C ARG A 312 -11.86 8.62 1.52
N THR A 313 -12.28 8.72 2.78
CA THR A 313 -12.56 9.98 3.47
C THR A 313 -11.31 10.85 3.56
N ASN A 314 -11.48 12.15 3.31
CA ASN A 314 -10.46 13.16 3.55
C ASN A 314 -10.53 13.65 5.00
N SER A 315 -9.42 14.25 5.43
CA SER A 315 -9.37 15.07 6.65
C SER A 315 -9.48 16.56 6.27
N TYR A 316 -8.81 17.43 7.02
CA TYR A 316 -8.69 18.84 6.67
C TYR A 316 -8.03 19.02 5.31
N GLU A 317 -8.52 19.98 4.53
CA GLU A 317 -7.97 20.24 3.20
C GLU A 317 -6.53 20.74 3.25
N TYR A 318 -6.24 21.61 4.22
CA TYR A 318 -4.90 22.13 4.47
C TYR A 318 -4.74 22.53 5.95
N VAL A 319 -3.51 22.81 6.31
CA VAL A 319 -3.18 23.46 7.57
C VAL A 319 -2.48 24.80 7.32
N VAL A 320 -2.53 25.67 8.31
CA VAL A 320 -1.89 26.99 8.30
C VAL A 320 -0.96 27.04 9.50
N ALA A 321 0.32 27.32 9.27
CA ALA A 321 1.31 27.45 10.31
C ALA A 321 1.81 28.90 10.36
N ASN A 322 1.68 29.56 11.51
CA ASN A 322 2.03 30.98 11.70
C ASN A 322 1.50 31.89 10.57
N GLY A 323 0.25 31.65 10.13
CA GLY A 323 -0.39 32.44 9.06
C GLY A 323 -0.06 31.99 7.64
N SER A 324 0.86 31.06 7.44
CA SER A 324 1.25 30.55 6.11
C SER A 324 0.59 29.19 5.82
N LYS A 325 -0.05 29.06 4.67
CA LYS A 325 -0.69 27.82 4.21
C LYS A 325 0.35 26.84 3.65
N VAL A 326 0.21 25.55 3.97
CA VAL A 326 1.00 24.48 3.34
C VAL A 326 0.73 24.40 1.83
N ALA A 327 1.76 24.11 1.06
CA ALA A 327 1.67 23.89 -0.38
C ALA A 327 1.34 22.43 -0.71
N ASP A 328 0.59 22.22 -1.79
CA ASP A 328 0.30 20.89 -2.33
C ASP A 328 1.59 20.21 -2.80
N PHE A 329 1.70 18.91 -2.54
CA PHE A 329 2.89 18.15 -2.90
C PHE A 329 2.57 16.81 -3.57
N VAL A 330 2.02 15.85 -2.83
CA VAL A 330 1.74 14.51 -3.33
C VAL A 330 0.28 14.17 -3.14
N ASP A 331 -0.34 13.63 -4.20
CA ASP A 331 -1.57 12.86 -4.13
C ASP A 331 -1.20 11.37 -4.21
N PHE A 332 -1.34 10.66 -3.08
CA PHE A 332 -1.02 9.23 -3.00
C PHE A 332 -1.97 8.38 -3.83
N ASP A 333 -3.21 8.83 -4.08
CA ASP A 333 -4.14 8.11 -4.95
C ASP A 333 -3.53 7.93 -6.35
N ASN A 334 -2.74 8.91 -6.84
CA ASN A 334 -2.08 8.82 -8.14
C ASN A 334 -0.96 7.77 -8.15
N ILE A 335 -0.20 7.64 -7.05
CA ILE A 335 0.85 6.62 -6.90
C ILE A 335 0.22 5.23 -6.85
N ILE A 336 -0.81 5.06 -6.00
CA ILE A 336 -1.56 3.81 -5.84
C ILE A 336 -2.19 3.39 -7.18
N ALA A 337 -2.85 4.32 -7.86
CA ALA A 337 -3.50 4.06 -9.14
C ALA A 337 -2.49 3.70 -10.25
N THR A 338 -1.29 4.26 -10.22
CA THR A 338 -0.24 3.95 -11.21
C THR A 338 0.14 2.47 -11.14
N GLU A 339 0.46 1.97 -9.96
CA GLU A 339 0.80 0.56 -9.78
C GLU A 339 -0.41 -0.36 -10.02
N PHE A 340 -1.60 0.04 -9.53
CA PHE A 340 -2.82 -0.73 -9.73
C PHE A 340 -3.15 -0.92 -11.21
N LYS A 341 -3.16 0.17 -12.00
CA LYS A 341 -3.48 0.13 -13.44
C LYS A 341 -2.44 -0.63 -14.25
N ALA A 342 -1.17 -0.52 -13.89
CA ALA A 342 -0.11 -1.26 -14.58
C ALA A 342 -0.20 -2.78 -14.37
N ASN A 343 -0.67 -3.21 -13.21
CA ASN A 343 -0.90 -4.63 -12.90
C ASN A 343 -2.29 -5.15 -13.33
N MET A 344 -3.17 -4.27 -13.83
CA MET A 344 -4.54 -4.63 -14.15
C MET A 344 -4.65 -5.74 -15.19
N GLY A 345 -3.89 -5.65 -16.29
CA GLY A 345 -3.92 -6.66 -17.35
C GLY A 345 -3.57 -8.06 -16.85
N PHE A 346 -2.56 -8.17 -16.01
CA PHE A 346 -2.17 -9.43 -15.37
C PHE A 346 -3.27 -9.95 -14.42
N ARG A 347 -3.83 -9.09 -13.57
CA ARG A 347 -4.92 -9.46 -12.64
C ARG A 347 -6.14 -10.00 -13.40
N VAL A 348 -6.54 -9.32 -14.47
CA VAL A 348 -7.66 -9.76 -15.33
C VAL A 348 -7.35 -11.11 -15.99
N GLY A 349 -6.17 -11.24 -16.59
CA GLY A 349 -5.73 -12.49 -17.21
C GLY A 349 -5.73 -13.66 -16.24
N LYS A 350 -5.15 -13.48 -15.06
CA LYS A 350 -5.12 -14.49 -13.99
C LYS A 350 -6.51 -14.87 -13.50
N ALA A 351 -7.40 -13.91 -13.27
CA ALA A 351 -8.76 -14.16 -12.83
C ALA A 351 -9.57 -14.94 -13.88
N LEU A 352 -9.44 -14.58 -15.15
CA LEU A 352 -10.08 -15.31 -16.26
C LEU A 352 -9.54 -16.74 -16.38
N SER A 353 -8.22 -16.93 -16.36
CA SER A 353 -7.60 -18.26 -16.40
C SER A 353 -8.06 -19.12 -15.23
N SER A 354 -8.07 -18.59 -14.01
CA SER A 354 -8.59 -19.29 -12.83
C SER A 354 -10.06 -19.67 -12.99
N THR A 355 -10.88 -18.80 -13.55
CA THR A 355 -12.31 -19.05 -13.79
C THR A 355 -12.51 -20.14 -14.83
N ILE A 356 -11.75 -20.14 -15.93
CA ILE A 356 -11.78 -21.18 -16.96
C ILE A 356 -11.42 -22.55 -16.35
N VAL A 357 -10.33 -22.63 -15.58
CA VAL A 357 -9.90 -23.89 -14.92
C VAL A 357 -10.97 -24.38 -13.96
N LYS A 358 -11.50 -23.54 -13.08
CA LYS A 358 -12.55 -23.90 -12.12
C LYS A 358 -13.84 -24.38 -12.80
N THR A 359 -14.25 -23.68 -13.87
CA THR A 359 -15.45 -24.05 -14.63
C THR A 359 -15.25 -25.40 -15.34
N THR A 360 -14.08 -25.64 -15.94
CA THR A 360 -13.75 -26.93 -16.56
C THR A 360 -13.76 -28.06 -15.54
N MET A 361 -13.18 -27.85 -14.35
CA MET A 361 -13.21 -28.83 -13.25
C MET A 361 -14.65 -29.12 -12.79
N ASN A 362 -15.50 -28.11 -12.64
CA ASN A 362 -16.90 -28.28 -12.27
C ASN A 362 -17.66 -29.11 -13.30
N LEU A 363 -17.45 -28.85 -14.60
CA LEU A 363 -18.10 -29.62 -15.67
C LEU A 363 -17.63 -31.08 -15.68
N ALA A 364 -16.32 -31.34 -15.47
CA ALA A 364 -15.76 -32.69 -15.39
C ALA A 364 -16.33 -33.46 -14.20
N VAL A 365 -16.45 -32.83 -13.03
CA VAL A 365 -17.05 -33.41 -11.84
C VAL A 365 -18.53 -33.68 -12.08
N ALA A 366 -19.29 -32.74 -12.66
CA ALA A 366 -20.71 -32.91 -12.93
C ALA A 366 -20.99 -34.08 -13.89
N LYS A 367 -20.15 -34.29 -14.92
CA LYS A 367 -20.27 -35.41 -15.89
C LYS A 367 -20.01 -36.77 -15.23
N ASN A 368 -19.17 -36.85 -14.21
CA ASN A 368 -18.67 -38.11 -13.61
C ASN A 368 -19.02 -38.26 -12.13
N ASP A 369 -20.02 -37.51 -11.61
CA ASP A 369 -20.36 -37.50 -10.18
C ASP A 369 -21.03 -38.83 -9.73
N PRO A 370 -20.29 -39.71 -9.04
CA PRO A 370 -20.82 -41.01 -8.60
C PRO A 370 -21.69 -40.86 -7.33
N THR A 371 -21.81 -39.65 -6.78
CA THR A 371 -22.46 -39.38 -5.48
C THR A 371 -23.91 -38.88 -5.63
N GLY A 372 -24.41 -38.78 -6.88
CA GLY A 372 -25.76 -38.28 -7.15
C GLY A 372 -25.89 -36.76 -6.95
N GLY A 373 -24.83 -36.01 -7.21
CA GLY A 373 -24.83 -34.55 -7.15
C GLY A 373 -24.16 -33.93 -5.92
N TYR A 374 -23.84 -34.72 -4.89
CA TYR A 374 -23.18 -34.16 -3.69
C TYR A 374 -21.76 -33.64 -3.96
N LEU A 375 -20.99 -34.35 -4.78
CA LEU A 375 -19.64 -33.91 -5.14
C LEU A 375 -19.67 -32.67 -6.03
N SER A 376 -20.59 -32.62 -6.99
CA SER A 376 -20.81 -31.44 -7.84
C SER A 376 -21.22 -30.21 -7.02
N LEU A 377 -22.12 -30.40 -6.05
CA LEU A 377 -22.52 -29.33 -5.12
C LEU A 377 -21.34 -28.84 -4.27
N ALA A 378 -20.54 -29.75 -3.70
CA ALA A 378 -19.36 -29.39 -2.91
C ALA A 378 -18.33 -28.61 -3.72
N THR A 379 -18.08 -29.03 -4.96
CA THR A 379 -17.15 -28.34 -5.86
C THR A 379 -17.66 -26.96 -6.27
N SER A 380 -18.96 -26.82 -6.53
CA SER A 380 -19.59 -25.55 -6.85
C SER A 380 -19.53 -24.57 -5.67
N LEU A 381 -19.80 -25.05 -4.46
CA LEU A 381 -19.68 -24.25 -3.22
C LEU A 381 -18.22 -23.81 -2.97
N PHE A 382 -17.26 -24.73 -3.16
CA PHE A 382 -15.83 -24.40 -3.05
C PHE A 382 -15.42 -23.30 -4.05
N ASN A 383 -15.81 -23.44 -5.30
CA ASN A 383 -15.47 -22.47 -6.33
C ASN A 383 -16.16 -21.12 -6.08
N SER A 384 -17.39 -21.12 -5.60
CA SER A 384 -18.08 -19.89 -5.20
C SER A 384 -17.37 -19.18 -4.04
N ALA A 385 -16.91 -19.92 -3.04
CA ALA A 385 -16.16 -19.37 -1.91
C ALA A 385 -14.78 -18.83 -2.32
N THR A 386 -14.14 -19.42 -3.35
CA THR A 386 -12.81 -19.02 -3.85
C THR A 386 -12.86 -17.99 -4.98
N THR A 387 -14.00 -17.36 -5.27
CA THR A 387 -14.12 -16.30 -6.29
C THR A 387 -14.04 -14.88 -5.73
N LYS A 388 -13.71 -14.71 -4.46
CA LYS A 388 -13.54 -13.37 -3.86
C LYS A 388 -12.22 -12.73 -4.25
N ALA A 389 -12.23 -11.42 -4.46
CA ALA A 389 -11.01 -10.65 -4.69
C ALA A 389 -10.15 -10.55 -3.41
N ASP A 390 -8.83 -10.46 -3.58
CA ASP A 390 -7.94 -10.04 -2.48
C ASP A 390 -8.05 -8.54 -2.31
N LEU A 391 -8.53 -8.10 -1.15
CA LEU A 391 -8.72 -6.70 -0.81
C LEU A 391 -7.71 -6.19 0.23
N ARG A 392 -6.64 -6.95 0.51
CA ARG A 392 -5.60 -6.50 1.44
C ARG A 392 -4.86 -5.30 0.88
N PHE A 393 -4.60 -4.33 1.72
CA PHE A 393 -3.81 -3.13 1.45
C PHE A 393 -3.44 -2.42 2.75
N TRP A 394 -2.51 -1.51 2.70
CA TRP A 394 -2.13 -0.71 3.85
C TRP A 394 -3.09 0.46 4.06
N SER A 395 -3.99 0.33 5.03
CA SER A 395 -5.09 1.27 5.27
C SER A 395 -4.65 2.66 5.73
N ALA A 396 -3.48 2.80 6.35
CA ALA A 396 -3.04 4.03 7.02
C ALA A 396 -2.29 5.03 6.13
N LEU A 397 -2.06 4.72 4.84
CA LEU A 397 -1.40 5.67 3.95
C LEU A 397 -2.26 6.90 3.74
N PRO A 398 -1.68 8.11 3.74
CA PRO A 398 -2.42 9.35 3.56
C PRO A 398 -2.92 9.48 2.13
N LYS A 399 -3.93 10.31 1.93
CA LYS A 399 -4.36 10.72 0.60
C LYS A 399 -3.44 11.80 0.03
N TYR A 400 -3.15 12.81 0.83
CA TYR A 400 -2.30 13.92 0.42
C TYR A 400 -1.14 14.11 1.38
N ALA A 401 0.00 14.53 0.83
CA ALA A 401 1.05 15.17 1.59
C ALA A 401 1.20 16.60 1.09
N LYS A 402 1.34 17.55 2.03
CA LYS A 402 1.55 18.98 1.77
C LYS A 402 2.72 19.47 2.62
N ILE A 403 3.43 20.49 2.17
CA ILE A 403 4.67 20.94 2.81
C ILE A 403 4.71 22.45 2.99
N LEU A 404 5.54 22.87 3.95
CA LEU A 404 5.85 24.26 4.18
C LEU A 404 7.16 24.37 4.96
N ALA A 405 8.06 25.26 4.58
CA ALA A 405 9.20 25.63 5.39
C ALA A 405 9.05 27.07 5.90
N LEU A 406 9.25 27.27 7.19
CA LEU A 406 9.23 28.61 7.84
C LEU A 406 10.57 28.87 8.52
N GLU A 407 10.94 30.14 8.65
CA GLU A 407 12.02 30.52 9.54
C GLU A 407 11.66 30.15 10.99
N ASN A 408 12.62 29.61 11.70
CA ASN A 408 12.44 29.23 13.09
C ASN A 408 12.55 30.50 13.98
N THR A 409 11.43 30.99 14.43
CA THR A 409 11.30 32.16 15.31
C THR A 409 11.14 31.81 16.78
N GLY A 410 11.25 30.51 17.14
CA GLY A 410 11.10 30.03 18.52
C GLY A 410 9.68 29.67 18.91
N SER A 411 8.70 29.89 18.05
CA SER A 411 7.31 29.54 18.32
C SER A 411 6.57 29.13 17.06
N ILE A 412 5.57 28.28 17.22
CA ILE A 412 4.70 27.86 16.12
C ILE A 412 3.28 27.58 16.59
N VAL A 413 2.31 27.96 15.76
CA VAL A 413 0.91 27.58 15.90
C VAL A 413 0.46 27.00 14.57
N ILE A 414 -0.06 25.77 14.60
CA ILE A 414 -0.60 25.08 13.42
C ILE A 414 -2.09 24.91 13.60
N ASN A 415 -2.86 25.52 12.71
CA ASN A 415 -4.31 25.45 12.67
C ASN A 415 -4.75 24.73 11.40
N SER A 416 -5.88 24.01 11.48
CA SER A 416 -6.57 23.46 10.32
C SER A 416 -7.30 24.56 9.52
N ASP A 417 -7.80 24.20 8.36
CA ASP A 417 -8.59 25.05 7.44
C ASP A 417 -9.87 25.61 8.10
N ASN A 418 -10.43 24.93 9.09
CA ASN A 418 -11.59 25.38 9.86
C ASN A 418 -11.23 26.14 11.16
N GLY A 419 -9.94 26.44 11.37
CA GLY A 419 -9.46 27.20 12.52
C GLY A 419 -9.19 26.39 13.78
N THR A 420 -9.35 25.06 13.78
CA THR A 420 -8.99 24.21 14.92
C THR A 420 -7.48 24.19 15.10
N THR A 421 -6.99 24.51 16.31
CA THR A 421 -5.57 24.41 16.63
C THR A 421 -5.18 22.95 16.80
N LEU A 422 -4.28 22.48 15.92
CA LEU A 422 -3.76 21.13 15.93
C LEU A 422 -2.48 21.02 16.75
N TYR A 423 -1.66 22.06 16.74
CA TYR A 423 -0.41 22.12 17.48
C TYR A 423 -0.05 23.55 17.86
N LYS A 424 0.47 23.74 19.06
CA LYS A 424 1.02 24.99 19.53
C LYS A 424 2.25 24.72 20.39
N ASN A 425 3.35 25.42 20.08
CA ASN A 425 4.57 25.39 20.87
C ASN A 425 5.19 26.80 20.88
N GLU A 426 5.41 27.37 22.05
CA GLU A 426 5.95 28.72 22.24
C GLU A 426 7.45 28.72 22.60
N GLU A 427 8.06 27.53 22.74
CA GLU A 427 9.46 27.38 23.20
C GLU A 427 10.22 26.39 22.29
N LEU A 428 10.21 26.66 20.97
CA LEU A 428 11.03 25.91 20.04
C LEU A 428 12.51 26.31 20.17
N PRO A 429 13.47 25.36 20.10
CA PRO A 429 14.89 25.67 20.09
C PRO A 429 15.26 26.45 18.81
N GLN A 430 15.54 27.75 18.97
CA GLN A 430 15.80 28.65 17.83
C GLN A 430 17.13 28.38 17.10
N ASP A 431 18.06 27.70 17.76
CA ASP A 431 19.37 27.33 17.24
C ASP A 431 19.38 26.07 16.38
N LYS A 432 18.19 25.46 16.18
CA LYS A 432 18.04 24.19 15.46
C LYS A 432 17.09 24.27 14.27
N ASN A 433 17.39 23.49 13.23
CA ASN A 433 16.42 23.13 12.22
C ASN A 433 15.49 22.02 12.74
N LEU A 434 14.20 22.11 12.48
CA LEU A 434 13.17 21.26 13.03
C LEU A 434 12.31 20.66 11.91
N LEU A 435 11.74 19.49 12.18
CA LEU A 435 10.68 18.91 11.36
C LEU A 435 9.44 18.70 12.22
N ILE A 436 8.30 19.17 11.75
CA ILE A 436 6.99 18.90 12.34
C ILE A 436 6.17 18.11 11.35
N ILE A 437 5.72 16.93 11.78
CA ILE A 437 4.81 16.10 10.98
C ILE A 437 3.45 16.17 11.64
N VAL A 438 2.47 16.63 10.88
CA VAL A 438 1.05 16.62 11.27
C VAL A 438 0.37 15.55 10.44
N LYS A 439 -0.14 14.50 11.08
CA LYS A 439 -0.92 13.47 10.42
C LYS A 439 -2.35 13.51 10.92
N SER A 440 -3.28 13.67 9.99
CA SER A 440 -4.70 13.74 10.30
C SER A 440 -5.47 12.77 9.41
N HIS A 441 -5.89 11.64 9.95
CA HIS A 441 -6.72 10.69 9.24
C HIS A 441 -8.14 11.20 9.05
N THR A 442 -8.68 11.85 10.08
CA THR A 442 -9.95 12.58 10.09
C THR A 442 -9.78 13.82 10.98
N PRO A 443 -10.70 14.79 10.93
CA PRO A 443 -10.66 15.94 11.85
C PRO A 443 -10.62 15.59 13.35
N LYS A 444 -11.06 14.40 13.72
CA LYS A 444 -11.06 13.90 15.11
C LYS A 444 -9.82 13.09 15.48
N SER A 445 -9.00 12.73 14.50
CA SER A 445 -7.86 11.83 14.69
C SER A 445 -6.62 12.45 14.06
N SER A 446 -5.97 13.32 14.83
CA SER A 446 -4.74 14.01 14.42
C SER A 446 -3.63 13.76 15.44
N VAL A 447 -2.42 13.54 14.94
CA VAL A 447 -1.21 13.35 15.74
C VAL A 447 -0.12 14.27 15.18
N VAL A 448 0.71 14.82 16.07
CA VAL A 448 1.80 15.72 15.69
C VAL A 448 3.10 15.24 16.32
N TRP A 449 4.13 15.11 15.52
CA TRP A 449 5.49 14.81 15.98
C TRP A 449 6.42 16.00 15.71
N LEU A 450 7.11 16.47 16.76
CA LEU A 450 8.21 17.42 16.66
C LEU A 450 9.53 16.64 16.68
N ILE A 451 10.29 16.78 15.63
CA ILE A 451 11.59 16.12 15.45
C ILE A 451 12.69 17.17 15.42
N GLN A 452 13.69 16.95 16.24
CA GLN A 452 14.89 17.78 16.36
C GLN A 452 16.14 16.90 16.50
N ARG A 453 17.23 17.35 15.95
CA ARG A 453 18.55 16.77 16.14
C ARG A 453 19.46 17.62 17.01
#